data_653de59407140d3515fc184eb6f91b7e
#
_entry.id   653de59407140d3515fc184eb6f91b7e
#
_cell.length_a   1.000
_cell.length_b   1.000
_cell.length_c   1.000
_cell.angle_alpha   90.00
_cell.angle_beta   90.00
_cell.angle_gamma   90.00
#
_symmetry.space_group_name_H-M   'P 1'
#
loop_
_entity.id
_entity.type
_entity.pdbx_description
1 polymer ?
#
loop_
_entity_poly.entity_id
_entity_poly.type
_entity_poly.pdbx_seq_one_letter_code
_entity_poly.pdbx_strand_id
1 'polypeptide(L)'
;MRWDDLPQSDNVEDRRGDSGSGGGGGPGGGFPIGGGGLGIGGVIVLGLIGWALGIDPRLLIGGAEVLTGNQPHYQQPYQPPGQNTARRSGPPTDQMGRFVSAVLGSTEVQWKDIFSKQGQTYRGPRLVMFSRATNSACGAAQSAMGPFYCPRDREVYLDTSFFSDLERRFRGCSGEACKFAQAYVIAHEVGHHVQNLLGILPKVQQAQRVAGSKVEANRMQVRVELQADCFAGVWAHHAEQKWRLLQPGDIEAALQTASAIGDDMLQRRAQGYAVPDSFTHGSSEQRKRWFTTGFKEGTVRACNTFATAQL
;
A
#
# COMPACT_ATOMS: atom_id res chain seq x y z
N MET A 1 -0.40 17.78 -11.36
CA MET A 1 0.52 17.05 -12.27
C MET A 1 -0.11 16.86 -13.64
N ARG A 2 0.69 16.75 -14.68
CA ARG A 2 0.26 16.45 -16.07
C ARG A 2 0.33 14.94 -16.29
N TRP A 3 -0.75 14.25 -16.05
CA TRP A 3 -0.77 12.78 -16.13
C TRP A 3 -1.40 12.25 -17.44
N ASP A 4 -2.12 13.10 -18.18
CA ASP A 4 -2.85 12.67 -19.38
C ASP A 4 -1.93 12.21 -20.52
N ASP A 5 -0.68 12.71 -20.54
CA ASP A 5 0.34 12.37 -21.54
C ASP A 5 1.19 11.15 -21.13
N LEU A 6 0.93 10.54 -19.98
CA LEU A 6 1.69 9.38 -19.51
C LEU A 6 1.26 8.11 -20.25
N PRO A 7 2.20 7.15 -20.44
CA PRO A 7 1.87 5.86 -21.03
C PRO A 7 0.89 5.09 -20.13
N GLN A 8 -0.10 4.45 -20.76
CA GLN A 8 -1.04 3.59 -20.03
C GLN A 8 -0.42 2.20 -19.82
N SER A 9 -0.70 1.60 -18.66
CA SER A 9 -0.32 0.22 -18.36
C SER A 9 -1.48 -0.75 -18.63
N ASP A 10 -1.19 -1.89 -19.22
CA ASP A 10 -2.13 -3.01 -19.35
C ASP A 10 -2.17 -3.89 -18.09
N ASN A 11 -1.33 -3.61 -17.08
CA ASN A 11 -1.22 -4.39 -15.85
C ASN A 11 -2.19 -3.90 -14.75
N VAL A 12 -3.31 -3.27 -15.10
CA VAL A 12 -4.35 -2.87 -14.15
C VAL A 12 -5.54 -3.82 -14.26
N GLU A 13 -5.91 -4.42 -13.14
CA GLU A 13 -7.12 -5.23 -12.98
C GLU A 13 -8.15 -4.47 -12.17
N ASP A 14 -9.35 -4.27 -12.72
CA ASP A 14 -10.44 -3.56 -12.05
C ASP A 14 -11.44 -4.55 -11.44
N ARG A 15 -11.37 -4.69 -10.09
CA ARG A 15 -12.29 -5.49 -9.28
C ARG A 15 -13.29 -4.63 -8.50
N ARG A 16 -13.40 -3.32 -8.78
CA ARG A 16 -14.30 -2.41 -8.03
C ARG A 16 -15.78 -2.76 -8.17
N GLY A 17 -16.14 -3.43 -9.26
CA GLY A 17 -17.51 -3.89 -9.52
C GLY A 17 -17.79 -5.30 -9.00
N ASP A 18 -16.78 -6.00 -8.47
CA ASP A 18 -17.00 -7.33 -7.94
C ASP A 18 -17.74 -7.19 -6.61
N SER A 19 -19.05 -7.45 -6.64
CA SER A 19 -19.85 -7.64 -5.43
C SER A 19 -19.23 -8.83 -4.73
N GLY A 20 -18.59 -8.60 -3.57
CA GLY A 20 -17.98 -9.66 -2.77
C GLY A 20 -19.02 -10.76 -2.52
N SER A 21 -19.03 -11.80 -3.35
CA SER A 21 -19.78 -13.03 -3.10
C SER A 21 -19.03 -13.86 -2.06
N GLY A 22 -19.03 -13.36 -0.85
CA GLY A 22 -18.63 -14.06 0.36
C GLY A 22 -19.87 -14.25 1.22
N GLY A 23 -20.54 -15.39 1.09
CA GLY A 23 -21.56 -15.79 2.03
C GLY A 23 -22.91 -16.03 1.37
N GLY A 24 -23.19 -17.30 1.04
CA GLY A 24 -24.52 -17.78 0.71
C GLY A 24 -25.53 -17.40 1.80
N GLY A 25 -26.45 -16.49 1.47
CA GLY A 25 -27.58 -16.18 2.31
C GLY A 25 -28.59 -17.30 2.26
N GLY A 26 -28.64 -18.18 3.27
CA GLY A 26 -29.80 -18.98 3.61
C GLY A 26 -30.86 -18.08 4.25
N PRO A 27 -32.17 -18.24 3.95
CA PRO A 27 -33.22 -17.47 4.60
C PRO A 27 -33.51 -18.06 5.98
N GLY A 28 -33.25 -17.34 7.04
CA GLY A 28 -33.77 -17.69 8.36
C GLY A 28 -32.85 -17.33 9.53
N GLY A 29 -33.30 -16.41 10.35
CA GLY A 29 -32.80 -16.24 11.70
C GLY A 29 -32.34 -14.83 12.04
N GLY A 30 -33.25 -13.91 12.27
CA GLY A 30 -32.97 -12.63 12.91
C GLY A 30 -32.55 -12.82 14.36
N PHE A 31 -31.38 -12.27 14.74
CA PHE A 31 -31.07 -11.99 16.15
C PHE A 31 -31.07 -10.46 16.33
N PRO A 32 -31.81 -9.96 17.33
CA PRO A 32 -31.74 -8.55 17.69
C PRO A 32 -30.49 -8.30 18.54
N ILE A 33 -29.46 -7.73 17.96
CA ILE A 33 -28.34 -7.20 18.74
C ILE A 33 -28.66 -5.75 19.03
N GLY A 34 -29.00 -5.50 20.30
CA GLY A 34 -29.23 -4.18 20.87
C GLY A 34 -27.96 -3.31 20.81
N GLY A 35 -28.22 -2.03 20.62
CA GLY A 35 -27.39 -0.89 20.37
C GLY A 35 -26.04 -0.80 21.06
N GLY A 36 -25.08 -0.32 20.29
CA GLY A 36 -23.74 0.05 20.69
C GLY A 36 -22.73 -0.18 19.58
N GLY A 37 -23.08 0.20 18.34
CA GLY A 37 -22.19 0.03 17.21
C GLY A 37 -20.95 0.92 17.33
N LEU A 38 -19.78 0.34 17.52
CA LEU A 38 -18.51 0.98 17.19
C LEU A 38 -18.57 1.30 15.70
N GLY A 39 -18.73 2.58 15.36
CA GLY A 39 -18.77 3.03 13.98
C GLY A 39 -17.52 2.61 13.21
N ILE A 40 -17.62 2.55 11.89
CA ILE A 40 -16.53 2.22 10.95
C ILE A 40 -15.20 2.89 11.31
N GLY A 41 -15.24 4.09 11.95
CA GLY A 41 -14.07 4.77 12.51
C GLY A 41 -13.35 4.01 13.63
N GLY A 42 -14.06 3.21 14.43
CA GLY A 42 -13.47 2.40 15.51
C GLY A 42 -12.69 1.20 14.98
N VAL A 43 -13.14 0.59 13.88
CA VAL A 43 -12.47 -0.58 13.27
C VAL A 43 -11.16 -0.16 12.60
N ILE A 44 -11.10 1.03 12.00
CA ILE A 44 -9.88 1.57 11.37
C ILE A 44 -8.84 1.92 12.44
N VAL A 45 -9.25 2.53 13.53
CA VAL A 45 -8.38 2.85 14.67
C VAL A 45 -7.86 1.57 15.33
N LEU A 46 -8.70 0.55 15.48
CA LEU A 46 -8.29 -0.75 16.03
C LEU A 46 -7.38 -1.52 15.07
N GLY A 47 -7.58 -1.43 13.76
CA GLY A 47 -6.69 -2.03 12.76
C GLY A 47 -5.30 -1.38 12.77
N LEU A 48 -5.24 -0.07 12.81
CA LEU A 48 -3.98 0.70 12.90
C LEU A 48 -3.30 0.54 14.27
N ILE A 49 -4.07 0.52 15.36
CA ILE A 49 -3.55 0.29 16.73
C ILE A 49 -3.14 -1.17 16.92
N GLY A 50 -3.93 -2.13 16.43
CA GLY A 50 -3.60 -3.54 16.47
C GLY A 50 -2.31 -3.84 15.73
N TRP A 51 -2.14 -3.21 14.58
CA TRP A 51 -0.92 -3.32 13.79
C TRP A 51 0.25 -2.57 14.43
N ALA A 52 0.04 -1.37 14.97
CA ALA A 52 1.05 -0.61 15.72
C ALA A 52 1.48 -1.29 17.04
N LEU A 53 0.58 -2.05 17.67
CA LEU A 53 0.88 -2.87 18.85
C LEU A 53 1.42 -4.26 18.49
N GLY A 54 1.56 -4.57 17.16
CA GLY A 54 2.04 -5.83 16.62
C GLY A 54 1.18 -7.03 16.97
N ILE A 55 -0.08 -6.78 17.18
CA ILE A 55 -1.09 -7.82 17.21
C ILE A 55 -1.37 -8.12 15.74
N ASP A 56 -1.04 -9.34 15.29
CA ASP A 56 -1.36 -9.80 13.95
C ASP A 56 -2.86 -9.51 13.69
N PRO A 57 -3.22 -8.72 12.65
CA PRO A 57 -4.63 -8.46 12.33
C PRO A 57 -5.47 -9.73 12.20
N ARG A 58 -4.83 -10.87 11.92
CA ARG A 58 -5.46 -12.19 11.86
C ARG A 58 -5.96 -12.66 13.23
N LEU A 59 -5.33 -12.24 14.33
CA LEU A 59 -5.76 -12.56 15.68
C LEU A 59 -6.94 -11.73 16.14
N LEU A 60 -7.10 -10.51 15.61
CA LEU A 60 -8.27 -9.66 15.90
C LEU A 60 -9.51 -10.08 15.11
N ILE A 61 -9.34 -10.66 13.94
CA ILE A 61 -10.43 -11.16 13.10
C ILE A 61 -10.79 -12.61 13.47
N GLY A 62 -9.80 -13.43 13.87
CA GLY A 62 -10.00 -14.83 14.28
C GLY A 62 -10.39 -15.03 15.76
N GLY A 63 -10.19 -14.03 16.62
CA GLY A 63 -10.49 -14.12 18.05
C GLY A 63 -11.98 -14.23 18.41
N ALA A 64 -12.88 -13.94 17.47
CA ALA A 64 -14.32 -14.14 17.65
C ALA A 64 -14.77 -15.60 17.45
N GLU A 65 -13.97 -16.44 16.78
CA GLU A 65 -14.32 -17.86 16.52
C GLU A 65 -13.83 -18.83 17.59
N VAL A 66 -12.90 -18.43 18.48
CA VAL A 66 -12.30 -19.31 19.48
C VAL A 66 -13.17 -19.43 20.76
N LEU A 67 -14.21 -18.59 20.94
CA LEU A 67 -15.09 -18.66 22.11
C LEU A 67 -16.35 -19.52 21.92
N THR A 68 -16.55 -20.11 20.75
CA THR A 68 -17.60 -21.11 20.54
C THR A 68 -16.96 -22.45 20.17
N GLY A 69 -16.55 -23.20 21.20
CA GLY A 69 -16.10 -24.56 21.03
C GLY A 69 -17.24 -25.46 20.53
N ASN A 70 -16.98 -26.20 19.50
CA ASN A 70 -17.26 -27.64 19.34
C ASN A 70 -17.44 -28.05 17.86
N GLN A 71 -16.45 -28.87 17.40
CA GLN A 71 -16.63 -30.13 16.65
C GLN A 71 -17.12 -30.12 15.19
N PRO A 72 -16.87 -31.22 14.46
CA PRO A 72 -15.64 -31.85 14.03
C PRO A 72 -15.41 -31.83 12.49
N HIS A 73 -14.19 -32.18 12.11
CA HIS A 73 -13.73 -32.44 10.74
C HIS A 73 -14.73 -33.20 9.86
N TYR A 74 -15.10 -32.58 8.75
CA TYR A 74 -15.38 -33.29 7.50
C TYR A 74 -14.43 -32.74 6.43
N GLN A 75 -13.54 -33.59 5.95
CA GLN A 75 -12.78 -33.38 4.73
C GLN A 75 -13.78 -33.23 3.59
N GLN A 76 -13.96 -32.01 3.09
CA GLN A 76 -14.59 -31.84 1.80
C GLN A 76 -13.54 -32.03 0.71
N PRO A 77 -13.85 -32.79 -0.34
CA PRO A 77 -12.99 -32.93 -1.50
C PRO A 77 -12.70 -31.57 -2.11
N TYR A 78 -11.43 -31.33 -2.40
CA TYR A 78 -10.96 -30.18 -3.18
C TYR A 78 -11.77 -30.08 -4.45
N GLN A 79 -12.69 -29.12 -4.54
CA GLN A 79 -13.26 -28.68 -5.79
C GLN A 79 -12.37 -27.57 -6.33
N PRO A 80 -11.81 -27.72 -7.55
CA PRO A 80 -11.12 -26.64 -8.20
C PRO A 80 -12.09 -25.45 -8.36
N PRO A 81 -11.62 -24.21 -8.18
CA PRO A 81 -12.47 -23.03 -8.32
C PRO A 81 -13.16 -23.05 -9.66
N GLY A 82 -14.49 -23.13 -9.63
CA GLY A 82 -15.34 -23.08 -10.82
C GLY A 82 -15.07 -21.83 -11.61
N GLN A 83 -14.91 -22.03 -12.89
CA GLN A 83 -14.69 -21.05 -13.95
C GLN A 83 -15.79 -19.98 -13.98
N ASN A 84 -15.35 -18.77 -14.36
CA ASN A 84 -16.16 -17.75 -15.00
C ASN A 84 -17.05 -16.83 -14.12
N THR A 85 -16.38 -15.93 -13.39
CA THR A 85 -16.71 -14.53 -13.64
C THR A 85 -15.64 -14.00 -14.60
N ALA A 86 -16.05 -13.59 -15.79
CA ALA A 86 -15.14 -13.02 -16.77
C ALA A 86 -14.40 -11.85 -16.07
N ARG A 87 -13.13 -12.07 -15.72
CA ARG A 87 -12.27 -11.00 -15.27
C ARG A 87 -12.35 -9.94 -16.37
N ARG A 88 -12.85 -8.77 -16.04
CA ARG A 88 -12.74 -7.63 -16.95
C ARG A 88 -11.25 -7.30 -17.08
N SER A 89 -10.57 -8.08 -17.91
CA SER A 89 -9.17 -7.85 -18.28
C SER A 89 -9.15 -6.77 -19.37
N GLY A 90 -9.11 -5.53 -18.93
CA GLY A 90 -8.91 -4.38 -19.78
C GLY A 90 -8.61 -3.17 -18.90
N PRO A 91 -7.88 -2.17 -19.40
CA PRO A 91 -7.64 -0.96 -18.63
C PRO A 91 -9.00 -0.33 -18.28
N PRO A 92 -9.16 0.12 -17.02
CA PRO A 92 -10.40 0.76 -16.60
C PRO A 92 -10.63 2.04 -17.41
N THR A 93 -11.89 2.26 -17.84
CA THR A 93 -12.24 3.35 -18.77
C THR A 93 -12.64 4.66 -18.07
N ASP A 94 -12.92 4.62 -16.77
CA ASP A 94 -13.23 5.83 -16.01
C ASP A 94 -11.97 6.67 -15.72
N GLN A 95 -12.17 7.93 -15.32
CA GLN A 95 -11.07 8.88 -15.10
C GLN A 95 -10.08 8.38 -14.04
N MET A 96 -10.55 7.79 -12.95
CA MET A 96 -9.69 7.28 -11.89
C MET A 96 -8.87 6.09 -12.38
N GLY A 97 -9.49 5.18 -13.10
CA GLY A 97 -8.80 4.03 -13.65
C GLY A 97 -7.75 4.40 -14.71
N ARG A 98 -8.08 5.35 -15.58
CA ARG A 98 -7.08 5.89 -16.52
C ARG A 98 -5.91 6.56 -15.82
N PHE A 99 -6.19 7.33 -14.75
CA PHE A 99 -5.15 7.95 -13.93
C PHE A 99 -4.24 6.90 -13.29
N VAL A 100 -4.80 5.87 -12.65
CA VAL A 100 -4.03 4.77 -12.02
C VAL A 100 -3.20 4.03 -13.06
N SER A 101 -3.78 3.71 -14.23
CA SER A 101 -3.08 3.07 -15.34
C SER A 101 -1.93 3.93 -15.88
N ALA A 102 -2.14 5.25 -16.02
CA ALA A 102 -1.12 6.18 -16.48
C ALA A 102 0.07 6.28 -15.50
N VAL A 103 -0.21 6.37 -14.20
CA VAL A 103 0.84 6.39 -13.18
C VAL A 103 1.62 5.07 -13.18
N LEU A 104 0.92 3.91 -13.17
CA LEU A 104 1.57 2.61 -13.22
C LEU A 104 2.44 2.45 -14.48
N GLY A 105 1.92 2.81 -15.66
CA GLY A 105 2.64 2.75 -16.93
C GLY A 105 3.89 3.64 -16.92
N SER A 106 3.81 4.82 -16.30
CA SER A 106 4.98 5.69 -16.14
C SER A 106 6.05 5.05 -15.24
N THR A 107 5.65 4.38 -14.16
CA THR A 107 6.60 3.65 -13.29
C THR A 107 7.26 2.49 -14.05
N GLU A 108 6.48 1.74 -14.83
CA GLU A 108 6.99 0.61 -15.63
C GLU A 108 8.07 1.05 -16.63
N VAL A 109 7.85 2.16 -17.34
CA VAL A 109 8.81 2.71 -18.28
C VAL A 109 10.10 3.11 -17.57
N GLN A 110 10.02 3.81 -16.43
CA GLN A 110 11.20 4.27 -15.71
C GLN A 110 11.99 3.11 -15.09
N TRP A 111 11.31 2.19 -14.41
CA TRP A 111 12.00 1.05 -13.80
C TRP A 111 12.59 0.09 -14.84
N LYS A 112 11.92 -0.08 -15.99
CA LYS A 112 12.48 -0.86 -17.09
C LYS A 112 13.80 -0.26 -17.61
N ASP A 113 13.86 1.07 -17.74
CA ASP A 113 15.07 1.77 -18.15
C ASP A 113 16.20 1.64 -17.10
N ILE A 114 15.87 1.87 -15.81
CA ILE A 114 16.82 1.77 -14.69
C ILE A 114 17.41 0.35 -14.59
N PHE A 115 16.57 -0.69 -14.67
CA PHE A 115 17.01 -2.09 -14.59
C PHE A 115 17.84 -2.49 -15.79
N SER A 116 17.46 -2.06 -17.00
CA SER A 116 18.19 -2.37 -18.24
C SER A 116 19.60 -1.79 -18.23
N LYS A 117 19.78 -0.58 -17.69
CA LYS A 117 21.11 0.06 -17.49
C LYS A 117 22.01 -0.73 -16.54
N GLN A 118 21.44 -1.60 -15.71
CA GLN A 118 22.15 -2.50 -14.79
C GLN A 118 22.25 -3.94 -15.33
N GLY A 119 21.87 -4.17 -16.60
CA GLY A 119 21.87 -5.51 -17.21
C GLY A 119 20.78 -6.44 -16.64
N GLN A 120 19.74 -5.89 -15.99
CA GLN A 120 18.66 -6.63 -15.37
C GLN A 120 17.34 -6.44 -16.12
N THR A 121 16.44 -7.41 -15.98
CA THR A 121 15.10 -7.34 -16.57
C THR A 121 14.09 -6.92 -15.50
N TYR A 122 13.37 -5.82 -15.76
CA TYR A 122 12.22 -5.42 -14.94
C TYR A 122 10.94 -6.07 -15.44
N ARG A 123 10.17 -6.64 -14.52
CA ARG A 123 8.79 -7.09 -14.75
C ARG A 123 7.90 -6.30 -13.82
N GLY A 124 6.99 -5.48 -14.38
CA GLY A 124 6.08 -4.65 -13.59
C GLY A 124 5.14 -5.49 -12.72
N PRO A 125 4.64 -4.92 -11.63
CA PRO A 125 3.59 -5.54 -10.83
C PRO A 125 2.26 -5.45 -11.56
N ARG A 126 1.30 -6.29 -11.21
CA ARG A 126 -0.11 -6.01 -11.49
C ARG A 126 -0.64 -5.09 -10.41
N LEU A 127 -1.52 -4.14 -10.78
CA LEU A 127 -2.25 -3.31 -9.84
C LEU A 127 -3.72 -3.70 -9.86
N VAL A 128 -4.23 -4.11 -8.71
CA VAL A 128 -5.62 -4.50 -8.49
C VAL A 128 -6.36 -3.34 -7.84
N MET A 129 -7.28 -2.73 -8.59
CA MET A 129 -8.23 -1.76 -8.05
C MET A 129 -9.42 -2.50 -7.46
N PHE A 130 -9.78 -2.19 -6.23
CA PHE A 130 -10.92 -2.84 -5.57
C PHE A 130 -11.76 -1.83 -4.77
N SER A 131 -12.91 -2.28 -4.26
CA SER A 131 -13.76 -1.51 -3.35
C SER A 131 -14.08 -2.34 -2.12
N ARG A 132 -13.87 -1.79 -0.95
CA ARG A 132 -14.13 -2.35 0.38
C ARG A 132 -13.25 -3.53 0.76
N ALA A 133 -13.29 -4.64 0.03
CA ALA A 133 -12.50 -5.83 0.32
C ALA A 133 -12.23 -6.65 -0.93
N THR A 134 -11.06 -7.31 -0.96
CA THR A 134 -10.67 -8.31 -1.95
C THR A 134 -9.71 -9.32 -1.31
N ASN A 135 -9.33 -10.36 -2.03
CA ASN A 135 -8.35 -11.34 -1.57
C ASN A 135 -7.01 -11.13 -2.27
N SER A 136 -5.93 -11.27 -1.52
CA SER A 136 -4.55 -11.33 -2.00
C SER A 136 -3.88 -12.62 -1.54
N ALA A 137 -2.74 -12.97 -2.14
CA ALA A 137 -1.92 -14.08 -1.63
C ALA A 137 -1.31 -13.80 -0.23
N CYS A 138 -1.34 -12.54 0.22
CA CYS A 138 -0.90 -12.13 1.55
C CYS A 138 -2.05 -12.16 2.60
N GLY A 139 -3.27 -12.44 2.19
CA GLY A 139 -4.45 -12.48 3.03
C GLY A 139 -5.57 -11.58 2.51
N ALA A 140 -6.63 -11.40 3.30
CA ALA A 140 -7.73 -10.50 2.96
C ALA A 140 -7.25 -9.05 2.92
N ALA A 141 -7.57 -8.36 1.83
CA ALA A 141 -7.34 -6.93 1.64
C ALA A 141 -8.62 -6.17 1.98
N GLN A 142 -8.52 -5.15 2.81
CA GLN A 142 -9.65 -4.30 3.20
C GLN A 142 -9.27 -2.84 3.04
N SER A 143 -10.23 -1.98 2.70
CA SER A 143 -10.03 -0.52 2.54
C SER A 143 -9.34 0.12 3.74
N ALA A 144 -9.62 -0.37 4.95
CA ALA A 144 -9.03 0.12 6.19
C ALA A 144 -7.50 -0.06 6.28
N MET A 145 -6.93 -0.97 5.47
CA MET A 145 -5.49 -1.23 5.45
C MET A 145 -4.71 -0.22 4.60
N GLY A 146 -5.42 0.60 3.80
CA GLY A 146 -4.80 1.42 2.78
C GLY A 146 -4.28 0.62 1.58
N PRO A 147 -3.63 1.27 0.62
CA PRO A 147 -2.89 0.60 -0.45
C PRO A 147 -1.74 -0.23 0.11
N PHE A 148 -1.43 -1.34 -0.56
CA PHE A 148 -0.29 -2.18 -0.17
C PHE A 148 0.23 -3.03 -1.33
N TYR A 149 1.49 -3.42 -1.24
CA TYR A 149 2.11 -4.40 -2.11
C TYR A 149 2.17 -5.78 -1.44
N CYS A 150 1.76 -6.82 -2.14
CA CYS A 150 1.91 -8.21 -1.68
C CYS A 150 3.09 -8.89 -2.40
N PRO A 151 4.17 -9.27 -1.72
CA PRO A 151 5.33 -9.90 -2.35
C PRO A 151 5.09 -11.32 -2.85
N ARG A 152 4.04 -12.01 -2.37
CA ARG A 152 3.74 -13.40 -2.75
C ARG A 152 3.14 -13.53 -4.15
N ASP A 153 2.22 -12.63 -4.51
CA ASP A 153 1.61 -12.55 -5.84
C ASP A 153 2.24 -11.47 -6.73
N ARG A 154 3.05 -10.57 -6.13
CA ARG A 154 3.69 -9.43 -6.78
C ARG A 154 2.67 -8.43 -7.34
N GLU A 155 1.60 -8.24 -6.59
CA GLU A 155 0.51 -7.33 -6.95
C GLU A 155 0.45 -6.16 -5.97
N VAL A 156 0.08 -4.99 -6.50
CA VAL A 156 -0.29 -3.80 -5.73
C VAL A 156 -1.80 -3.81 -5.58
N TYR A 157 -2.29 -3.59 -4.38
CA TYR A 157 -3.72 -3.53 -4.06
C TYR A 157 -4.10 -2.10 -3.69
N LEU A 158 -5.09 -1.55 -4.38
CA LEU A 158 -5.52 -0.17 -4.23
C LEU A 158 -7.04 -0.07 -4.12
N ASP A 159 -7.55 0.26 -2.93
CA ASP A 159 -8.90 0.80 -2.83
C ASP A 159 -8.87 2.30 -3.12
N THR A 160 -9.52 2.70 -4.20
CA THR A 160 -9.52 4.11 -4.64
C THR A 160 -10.22 5.05 -3.67
N SER A 161 -11.03 4.55 -2.72
CA SER A 161 -11.59 5.36 -1.65
C SER A 161 -10.53 5.95 -0.72
N PHE A 162 -9.36 5.30 -0.62
CA PHE A 162 -8.20 5.83 0.12
C PHE A 162 -7.78 7.22 -0.35
N PHE A 163 -7.91 7.53 -1.64
CA PHE A 163 -7.56 8.84 -2.15
C PHE A 163 -8.49 9.95 -1.62
N SER A 164 -9.77 9.62 -1.41
CA SER A 164 -10.70 10.53 -0.74
C SER A 164 -10.35 10.71 0.74
N ASP A 165 -9.91 9.65 1.40
CA ASP A 165 -9.45 9.71 2.80
C ASP A 165 -8.16 10.51 2.91
N LEU A 166 -7.25 10.38 1.95
CA LEU A 166 -6.00 11.14 1.89
C LEU A 166 -6.26 12.65 1.88
N GLU A 167 -7.23 13.10 1.10
CA GLU A 167 -7.61 14.49 0.99
C GLU A 167 -8.41 14.97 2.22
N ARG A 168 -9.50 14.26 2.56
CA ARG A 168 -10.49 14.74 3.53
C ARG A 168 -10.10 14.43 4.97
N ARG A 169 -9.62 13.22 5.21
CA ARG A 169 -9.37 12.71 6.56
C ARG A 169 -7.95 12.98 7.03
N PHE A 170 -6.97 12.66 6.20
CA PHE A 170 -5.56 12.85 6.53
C PHE A 170 -5.08 14.27 6.23
N ARG A 171 -5.82 15.04 5.42
CA ARG A 171 -5.42 16.38 4.97
C ARG A 171 -4.00 16.37 4.39
N GLY A 172 -3.67 15.28 3.70
CA GLY A 172 -2.37 15.05 3.11
C GLY A 172 -2.13 15.88 1.85
N CYS A 173 -3.21 16.34 1.21
CA CYS A 173 -3.16 17.17 0.02
C CYS A 173 -4.45 17.97 -0.13
N SER A 174 -4.49 18.92 -1.07
CA SER A 174 -5.69 19.67 -1.45
C SER A 174 -5.68 20.05 -2.94
N GLY A 175 -6.86 20.07 -3.55
CA GLY A 175 -7.03 20.49 -4.94
C GLY A 175 -6.28 19.64 -5.97
N GLU A 176 -5.86 20.26 -7.07
CA GLU A 176 -5.20 19.58 -8.20
C GLU A 176 -3.86 18.93 -7.82
N ALA A 177 -3.13 19.47 -6.85
CA ALA A 177 -1.88 18.88 -6.38
C ALA A 177 -2.08 17.51 -5.72
N CYS A 178 -3.33 17.16 -5.31
CA CYS A 178 -3.65 15.81 -4.84
C CYS A 178 -3.38 14.71 -5.88
N LYS A 179 -3.42 15.03 -7.16
CA LYS A 179 -3.09 14.05 -8.21
C LYS A 179 -1.66 13.54 -8.08
N PHE A 180 -0.70 14.43 -7.80
CA PHE A 180 0.67 13.99 -7.58
C PHE A 180 0.84 13.25 -6.25
N ALA A 181 0.14 13.67 -5.20
CA ALA A 181 0.11 12.95 -3.94
C ALA A 181 -0.45 11.52 -4.07
N GLN A 182 -1.50 11.33 -4.87
CA GLN A 182 -2.04 10.01 -5.21
C GLN A 182 -1.04 9.18 -6.04
N ALA A 183 -0.36 9.81 -7.00
CA ALA A 183 0.68 9.18 -7.80
C ALA A 183 1.88 8.75 -6.94
N TYR A 184 2.29 9.57 -5.97
CA TYR A 184 3.32 9.21 -4.98
C TYR A 184 2.97 7.93 -4.22
N VAL A 185 1.73 7.77 -3.77
CA VAL A 185 1.30 6.54 -3.07
C VAL A 185 1.44 5.32 -3.99
N ILE A 186 0.98 5.39 -5.24
CA ILE A 186 1.14 4.29 -6.20
C ILE A 186 2.63 3.98 -6.43
N ALA A 187 3.46 5.01 -6.61
CA ALA A 187 4.89 4.85 -6.82
C ALA A 187 5.62 4.27 -5.60
N HIS A 188 5.14 4.54 -4.38
CA HIS A 188 5.63 3.94 -3.14
C HIS A 188 5.36 2.43 -3.12
N GLU A 189 4.15 1.98 -3.46
CA GLU A 189 3.82 0.55 -3.55
C GLU A 189 4.64 -0.15 -4.65
N VAL A 190 4.87 0.52 -5.78
CA VAL A 190 5.80 0.03 -6.81
C VAL A 190 7.24 -0.01 -6.27
N GLY A 191 7.61 0.90 -5.37
CA GLY A 191 8.90 0.86 -4.65
C GLY A 191 9.09 -0.44 -3.87
N HIS A 192 8.06 -0.94 -3.20
CA HIS A 192 8.09 -2.27 -2.56
C HIS A 192 8.25 -3.41 -3.56
N HIS A 193 7.62 -3.30 -4.74
CA HIS A 193 7.83 -4.26 -5.81
C HIS A 193 9.30 -4.27 -6.27
N VAL A 194 9.90 -3.11 -6.46
CA VAL A 194 11.33 -2.97 -6.81
C VAL A 194 12.22 -3.60 -5.73
N GLN A 195 11.95 -3.34 -4.45
CA GLN A 195 12.66 -3.99 -3.33
C GLN A 195 12.57 -5.52 -3.38
N ASN A 196 11.40 -6.04 -3.73
CA ASN A 196 11.20 -7.49 -3.89
C ASN A 196 12.05 -8.04 -5.04
N LEU A 197 12.07 -7.37 -6.21
CA LEU A 197 12.89 -7.76 -7.35
C LEU A 197 14.40 -7.70 -7.04
N LEU A 198 14.83 -6.73 -6.27
CA LEU A 198 16.22 -6.58 -5.81
C LEU A 198 16.60 -7.55 -4.67
N GLY A 199 15.66 -8.37 -4.20
CA GLY A 199 15.88 -9.33 -3.12
C GLY A 199 16.02 -8.70 -1.73
N ILE A 200 15.64 -7.43 -1.58
CA ILE A 200 15.70 -6.70 -0.30
C ILE A 200 14.63 -7.21 0.65
N LEU A 201 13.36 -7.27 0.20
CA LEU A 201 12.25 -7.73 1.07
C LEU A 201 12.46 -9.12 1.64
N PRO A 202 12.85 -10.17 0.87
CA PRO A 202 13.11 -11.49 1.43
C PRO A 202 14.21 -11.49 2.49
N LYS A 203 15.29 -10.72 2.29
CA LYS A 203 16.39 -10.61 3.25
C LYS A 203 15.94 -9.95 4.55
N VAL A 204 15.18 -8.84 4.45
CA VAL A 204 14.65 -8.15 5.62
C VAL A 204 13.66 -9.02 6.38
N GLN A 205 12.74 -9.70 5.70
CA GLN A 205 11.79 -10.62 6.33
C GLN A 205 12.51 -11.75 7.08
N GLN A 206 13.60 -12.27 6.52
CA GLN A 206 14.43 -13.28 7.22
C GLN A 206 15.08 -12.67 8.46
N ALA A 207 15.67 -11.48 8.36
CA ALA A 207 16.29 -10.81 9.50
C ALA A 207 15.26 -10.47 10.60
N GLN A 208 14.06 -10.01 10.24
CA GLN A 208 12.98 -9.75 11.20
C GLN A 208 12.52 -10.98 11.96
N ARG A 209 12.55 -12.18 11.34
CA ARG A 209 12.16 -13.45 12.01
C ARG A 209 13.13 -13.86 13.11
N VAL A 210 14.40 -13.43 13.02
CA VAL A 210 15.45 -13.78 13.99
C VAL A 210 15.86 -12.56 14.83
N ALA A 211 15.14 -11.46 14.73
CA ALA A 211 15.41 -10.25 15.51
C ALA A 211 15.24 -10.52 17.01
N GLY A 212 16.13 -9.99 17.82
CA GLY A 212 16.13 -10.16 19.27
C GLY A 212 14.98 -9.43 19.97
N SER A 213 14.31 -8.50 19.28
CA SER A 213 13.18 -7.77 19.82
C SER A 213 12.26 -7.25 18.71
N LYS A 214 11.02 -6.91 19.09
CA LYS A 214 10.07 -6.26 18.19
C LYS A 214 10.57 -4.88 17.74
N VAL A 215 11.23 -4.14 18.61
CA VAL A 215 11.82 -2.82 18.30
C VAL A 215 12.85 -2.96 17.18
N GLU A 216 13.71 -3.98 17.23
CA GLU A 216 14.67 -4.25 16.16
C GLU A 216 13.99 -4.60 14.84
N ALA A 217 12.97 -5.48 14.88
CA ALA A 217 12.18 -5.81 13.70
C ALA A 217 11.48 -4.57 13.11
N ASN A 218 10.89 -3.71 13.94
CA ASN A 218 10.27 -2.46 13.52
C ASN A 218 11.28 -1.50 12.87
N ARG A 219 12.47 -1.37 13.44
CA ARG A 219 13.54 -0.53 12.85
C ARG A 219 13.94 -1.01 11.45
N MET A 220 13.97 -2.33 11.22
CA MET A 220 14.19 -2.87 9.87
C MET A 220 13.05 -2.54 8.94
N GLN A 221 11.80 -2.62 9.41
CA GLN A 221 10.62 -2.26 8.62
C GLN A 221 10.65 -0.77 8.24
N VAL A 222 10.94 0.13 9.16
CA VAL A 222 11.09 1.56 8.87
C VAL A 222 12.09 1.79 7.72
N ARG A 223 13.20 1.06 7.68
CA ARG A 223 14.18 1.18 6.58
C ARG A 223 13.61 0.75 5.24
N VAL A 224 12.78 -0.30 5.23
CA VAL A 224 12.06 -0.75 4.02
C VAL A 224 11.13 0.36 3.52
N GLU A 225 10.31 0.93 4.40
CA GLU A 225 9.35 1.97 4.06
C GLU A 225 10.02 3.24 3.52
N LEU A 226 11.04 3.72 4.22
CA LEU A 226 11.79 4.90 3.80
C LEU A 226 12.53 4.69 2.47
N GLN A 227 12.96 3.46 2.17
CA GLN A 227 13.51 3.13 0.86
C GLN A 227 12.45 3.15 -0.23
N ALA A 228 11.22 2.71 0.07
CA ALA A 228 10.10 2.80 -0.88
C ALA A 228 9.73 4.27 -1.15
N ASP A 229 9.74 5.13 -0.12
CA ASP A 229 9.58 6.59 -0.31
C ASP A 229 10.69 7.17 -1.22
N CYS A 230 11.93 6.75 -1.03
CA CYS A 230 13.04 7.17 -1.87
C CYS A 230 12.86 6.68 -3.32
N PHE A 231 12.42 5.45 -3.54
CA PHE A 231 12.14 4.93 -4.88
C PHE A 231 10.98 5.65 -5.57
N ALA A 232 9.97 6.08 -4.81
CA ALA A 232 8.93 6.99 -5.34
C ALA A 232 9.53 8.33 -5.78
N GLY A 233 10.50 8.86 -5.02
CA GLY A 233 11.27 10.04 -5.41
C GLY A 233 12.09 9.82 -6.68
N VAL A 234 12.77 8.67 -6.82
CA VAL A 234 13.52 8.29 -8.05
C VAL A 234 12.59 8.25 -9.25
N TRP A 235 11.40 7.64 -9.12
CA TRP A 235 10.39 7.67 -10.17
C TRP A 235 10.03 9.11 -10.56
N ALA A 236 9.70 9.94 -9.58
CA ALA A 236 9.31 11.33 -9.82
C ALA A 236 10.41 12.14 -10.53
N HIS A 237 11.69 11.94 -10.16
CA HIS A 237 12.84 12.53 -10.83
C HIS A 237 12.86 12.22 -12.33
N HIS A 238 12.82 10.95 -12.68
CA HIS A 238 12.86 10.52 -14.08
C HIS A 238 11.60 10.86 -14.86
N ALA A 239 10.44 10.81 -14.21
CA ALA A 239 9.17 11.20 -14.81
C ALA A 239 9.14 12.69 -15.14
N GLU A 240 9.68 13.54 -14.26
CA GLU A 240 9.85 14.98 -14.55
C GLU A 240 10.79 15.22 -15.72
N GLN A 241 11.94 14.56 -15.75
CA GLN A 241 12.90 14.70 -16.84
C GLN A 241 12.31 14.28 -18.19
N LYS A 242 11.51 13.21 -18.22
CA LYS A 242 10.99 12.63 -19.45
C LYS A 242 9.73 13.29 -19.97
N TRP A 243 8.80 13.64 -19.06
CA TRP A 243 7.46 14.11 -19.43
C TRP A 243 7.13 15.50 -18.91
N ARG A 244 8.02 16.15 -18.17
CA ARG A 244 7.73 17.41 -17.47
C ARG A 244 6.43 17.31 -16.68
N LEU A 245 6.37 16.26 -15.85
CA LEU A 245 5.19 15.80 -15.14
C LEU A 245 4.65 16.82 -14.15
N LEU A 246 5.57 17.54 -13.49
CA LEU A 246 5.26 18.34 -12.30
C LEU A 246 4.64 19.69 -12.65
N GLN A 247 3.75 20.11 -11.78
CA GLN A 247 3.18 21.46 -11.72
C GLN A 247 3.53 22.11 -10.37
N PRO A 248 3.47 23.44 -10.26
CA PRO A 248 3.69 24.13 -8.99
C PRO A 248 2.81 23.56 -7.87
N GLY A 249 3.41 23.24 -6.72
CA GLY A 249 2.72 22.67 -5.56
C GLY A 249 2.68 21.13 -5.51
N ASP A 250 3.04 20.44 -6.57
CA ASP A 250 2.97 18.96 -6.62
C ASP A 250 3.93 18.30 -5.63
N ILE A 251 5.19 18.74 -5.59
CA ILE A 251 6.19 18.21 -4.65
C ILE A 251 5.79 18.49 -3.20
N GLU A 252 5.32 19.71 -2.93
CA GLU A 252 4.82 20.09 -1.60
C GLU A 252 3.64 19.20 -1.18
N ALA A 253 2.73 18.88 -2.09
CA ALA A 253 1.61 17.97 -1.82
C ALA A 253 2.09 16.54 -1.51
N ALA A 254 3.07 16.00 -2.25
CA ALA A 254 3.66 14.71 -1.94
C ALA A 254 4.34 14.71 -0.57
N LEU A 255 5.11 15.74 -0.25
CA LEU A 255 5.78 15.89 1.04
C LEU A 255 4.78 16.06 2.20
N GLN A 256 3.69 16.80 1.98
CA GLN A 256 2.60 16.92 2.93
C GLN A 256 1.90 15.58 3.16
N THR A 257 1.67 14.82 2.10
CA THR A 257 1.10 13.48 2.16
C THR A 257 2.00 12.53 2.94
N ALA A 258 3.28 12.44 2.60
CA ALA A 258 4.27 11.63 3.32
C ALA A 258 4.29 11.98 4.82
N SER A 259 4.18 13.29 5.14
CA SER A 259 4.06 13.76 6.51
C SER A 259 2.76 13.32 7.18
N ALA A 260 1.63 13.47 6.50
CA ALA A 260 0.30 13.21 7.06
C ALA A 260 0.07 11.73 7.42
N ILE A 261 0.76 10.82 6.73
CA ILE A 261 0.74 9.37 6.94
C ILE A 261 2.00 8.83 7.62
N GLY A 262 2.84 9.71 8.18
CA GLY A 262 3.95 9.30 9.05
C GLY A 262 3.44 8.79 10.41
N ASP A 263 4.13 7.79 10.99
CA ASP A 263 3.70 7.14 12.23
C ASP A 263 3.54 8.14 13.39
N ASP A 264 4.41 9.13 13.48
CA ASP A 264 4.35 10.16 14.51
C ASP A 264 3.07 11.00 14.42
N MET A 265 2.63 11.35 13.20
CA MET A 265 1.40 12.10 12.99
C MET A 265 0.16 11.24 13.20
N LEU A 266 0.17 9.99 12.71
CA LEU A 266 -0.94 9.06 12.89
C LEU A 266 -1.16 8.75 14.36
N GLN A 267 -0.09 8.46 15.12
CA GLN A 267 -0.16 8.18 16.55
C GLN A 267 -0.61 9.40 17.37
N ARG A 268 -0.06 10.59 17.09
CA ARG A 268 -0.51 11.81 17.76
C ARG A 268 -1.99 12.11 17.55
N ARG A 269 -2.52 11.85 16.35
CA ARG A 269 -3.95 12.01 16.05
C ARG A 269 -4.81 10.97 16.76
N ALA A 270 -4.31 9.74 16.91
CA ALA A 270 -5.06 8.64 17.50
C ALA A 270 -5.02 8.65 19.05
N GLN A 271 -3.87 8.97 19.65
CA GLN A 271 -3.62 8.80 21.09
C GLN A 271 -2.95 10.01 21.78
N GLY A 272 -2.69 11.10 21.05
CA GLY A 272 -2.14 12.35 21.59
C GLY A 272 -0.61 12.41 21.66
N TYR A 273 0.11 11.31 21.54
CA TYR A 273 1.58 11.24 21.61
C TYR A 273 2.13 10.20 20.61
N ALA A 274 3.42 10.28 20.34
CA ALA A 274 4.13 9.35 19.47
C ALA A 274 5.09 8.45 20.27
N VAL A 275 5.23 7.20 19.85
CA VAL A 275 6.12 6.18 20.43
C VAL A 275 7.08 5.69 19.35
N PRO A 276 8.30 6.28 19.23
CA PRO A 276 9.22 5.97 18.11
C PRO A 276 9.58 4.49 17.96
N ASP A 277 9.73 3.75 19.06
CA ASP A 277 10.07 2.32 19.02
C ASP A 277 8.94 1.44 18.45
N SER A 278 7.72 1.98 18.33
CA SER A 278 6.59 1.30 17.69
C SER A 278 6.40 1.67 16.22
N PHE A 279 7.21 2.59 15.67
CA PHE A 279 7.10 2.99 14.28
C PHE A 279 7.41 1.82 13.33
N THR A 280 6.62 1.73 12.29
CA THR A 280 6.76 0.75 11.22
C THR A 280 6.92 1.38 9.84
N HIS A 281 6.46 2.64 9.67
CA HIS A 281 6.61 3.40 8.42
C HIS A 281 7.62 4.55 8.53
N GLY A 282 8.04 4.89 9.75
CA GLY A 282 8.92 6.01 10.00
C GLY A 282 8.18 7.32 10.29
N SER A 283 8.93 8.31 10.76
CA SER A 283 8.39 9.64 11.06
C SER A 283 8.11 10.44 9.79
N SER A 284 7.24 11.44 9.94
CA SER A 284 6.91 12.40 8.89
C SER A 284 8.16 13.05 8.29
N GLU A 285 9.15 13.38 9.11
CA GLU A 285 10.39 14.00 8.68
C GLU A 285 11.27 13.02 7.89
N GLN A 286 11.39 11.79 8.37
CA GLN A 286 12.14 10.72 7.69
C GLN A 286 11.55 10.44 6.32
N ARG A 287 10.24 10.29 6.20
CA ARG A 287 9.54 10.04 4.94
C ARG A 287 9.77 11.16 3.91
N LYS A 288 9.61 12.42 4.34
CA LYS A 288 9.89 13.59 3.49
C LYS A 288 11.35 13.62 3.03
N ARG A 289 12.28 13.37 3.96
CA ARG A 289 13.72 13.35 3.67
C ARG A 289 14.04 12.32 2.59
N TRP A 290 13.56 11.10 2.73
CA TRP A 290 13.90 10.02 1.80
C TRP A 290 13.24 10.17 0.44
N PHE A 291 12.00 10.62 0.37
CA PHE A 291 11.40 11.01 -0.91
C PHE A 291 12.21 12.12 -1.60
N THR A 292 12.59 13.15 -0.86
CA THR A 292 13.39 14.27 -1.39
C THR A 292 14.77 13.79 -1.87
N THR A 293 15.41 12.86 -1.15
CA THR A 293 16.68 12.25 -1.56
C THR A 293 16.53 11.56 -2.91
N GLY A 294 15.51 10.69 -3.06
CA GLY A 294 15.23 10.02 -4.32
C GLY A 294 14.95 10.98 -5.45
N PHE A 295 14.16 12.02 -5.18
CA PHE A 295 13.81 13.04 -6.19
C PHE A 295 15.02 13.88 -6.63
N LYS A 296 15.94 14.22 -5.74
CA LYS A 296 17.13 14.99 -6.10
C LYS A 296 18.17 14.16 -6.84
N GLU A 297 18.45 12.96 -6.33
CA GLU A 297 19.54 12.12 -6.80
C GLU A 297 19.17 11.25 -8.02
N GLY A 298 17.92 10.83 -8.15
CA GLY A 298 17.40 10.01 -9.25
C GLY A 298 18.04 8.62 -9.37
N THR A 299 18.73 8.12 -8.32
CA THR A 299 19.47 6.85 -8.39
C THR A 299 19.05 5.86 -7.30
N VAL A 300 18.97 4.58 -7.64
CA VAL A 300 18.71 3.49 -6.67
C VAL A 300 19.76 3.47 -5.56
N ARG A 301 21.02 3.79 -5.88
CA ARG A 301 22.12 3.80 -4.92
C ARG A 301 21.93 4.82 -3.81
N ALA A 302 21.37 5.98 -4.11
CA ALA A 302 21.07 7.01 -3.12
C ALA A 302 20.02 6.57 -2.09
N CYS A 303 19.21 5.56 -2.41
CA CYS A 303 18.14 5.04 -1.59
C CYS A 303 18.58 3.91 -0.63
N ASN A 304 19.86 3.79 -0.32
CA ASN A 304 20.33 2.74 0.59
C ASN A 304 20.11 3.10 2.06
N THR A 305 18.87 2.93 2.53
CA THR A 305 18.49 3.18 3.93
C THR A 305 19.16 2.22 4.92
N PHE A 306 19.71 1.11 4.45
CA PHE A 306 20.37 0.11 5.30
C PHE A 306 21.84 0.42 5.59
N ALA A 307 22.48 1.26 4.78
CA ALA A 307 23.90 1.64 4.96
C ALA A 307 24.08 2.88 5.84
N THR A 308 23.01 3.59 6.20
CA THR A 308 23.11 4.79 7.03
C THR A 308 22.76 4.50 8.48
N ALA A 309 23.52 5.09 9.42
CA ALA A 309 23.19 5.05 10.84
C ALA A 309 21.98 5.94 11.16
N GLN A 310 21.84 7.04 10.43
CA GLN A 310 20.80 8.05 10.65
C GLN A 310 19.79 8.04 9.49
N LEU A 311 18.51 7.75 9.81
CA LEU A 311 17.39 7.72 8.88
C LEU A 311 16.74 9.08 8.73
#